data_bb82073b71a58b8f09afcba15874655b
#
_entry.id   bb82073b71a58b8f09afcba15874655b
#
_cell.length_a   1.000
_cell.length_b   1.000
_cell.length_c   1.000
_cell.angle_alpha   90.00
_cell.angle_beta   90.00
_cell.angle_gamma   90.00
#
_symmetry.space_group_name_H-M   'P 1'
#
loop_
_entity.id
_entity.type
_entity.pdbx_description
1 polymer ?
#
loop_
_entity_poly.entity_id
_entity_poly.type
_entity_poly.pdbx_seq_one_letter_code
_entity_poly.pdbx_strand_id
1 'polypeptide(L)' 'MADATLTELQALLGRLQAAQRELIFTAARAAMMPADGTLRRISDLENTIAAVEALIHEQRPGKGA' A
#
# COMPACT_ATOMS: atom_id res chain seq x y z
N MET A 1 21.74 -7.62 -8.11
CA MET A 1 21.03 -6.55 -7.41
C MET A 1 20.53 -7.06 -6.07
N ALA A 2 20.73 -6.28 -5.03
CA ALA A 2 20.36 -6.73 -3.69
C ALA A 2 18.85 -6.62 -3.47
N ASP A 3 18.31 -7.54 -2.70
CA ASP A 3 16.92 -7.47 -2.28
C ASP A 3 16.74 -6.34 -1.28
N ALA A 4 15.54 -5.81 -1.22
CA ALA A 4 15.22 -4.80 -0.23
C ALA A 4 15.20 -5.44 1.16
N THR A 5 15.62 -4.68 2.14
CA THR A 5 15.58 -5.15 3.54
C THR A 5 14.17 -5.05 4.08
N LEU A 6 13.94 -5.73 5.20
CA LEU A 6 12.66 -5.63 5.90
C LEU A 6 12.34 -4.16 6.24
N THR A 7 13.34 -3.42 6.72
CA THR A 7 13.13 -2.01 7.06
C THR A 7 12.71 -1.21 5.84
N GLU A 8 13.34 -1.46 4.70
CA GLU A 8 13.00 -0.75 3.47
C GLU A 8 11.58 -1.10 3.00
N LEU A 9 11.20 -2.37 3.12
CA LEU A 9 9.85 -2.79 2.76
C LEU A 9 8.81 -2.14 3.67
N GLN A 10 9.09 -2.06 4.96
CA GLN A 10 8.17 -1.42 5.90
C GLN A 10 8.04 0.07 5.63
N ALA A 11 9.13 0.72 5.26
CA ALA A 11 9.08 2.15 4.92
C ALA A 11 8.24 2.37 3.66
N LEU A 12 8.40 1.51 2.66
CA LEU A 12 7.58 1.60 1.46
C LEU A 12 6.11 1.38 1.78
N LEU A 13 5.81 0.38 2.60
CA LEU A 13 4.44 0.11 3.00
C LEU A 13 3.80 1.34 3.63
N GLY A 14 4.52 2.01 4.51
CA GLY A 14 4.02 3.23 5.15
C GLY A 14 3.68 4.32 4.15
N ARG A 15 4.55 4.51 3.15
CA ARG A 15 4.29 5.52 2.11
C ARG A 15 3.09 5.16 1.26
N LEU A 16 2.94 3.88 0.92
CA LEU A 16 1.79 3.44 0.12
C LEU A 16 0.48 3.61 0.88
N GLN A 17 0.49 3.25 2.15
CA GLN A 17 -0.71 3.40 2.98
C GLN A 17 -1.09 4.86 3.16
N ALA A 18 -0.09 5.73 3.35
CA ALA A 18 -0.35 7.16 3.48
C ALA A 18 -0.96 7.73 2.20
N ALA A 19 -0.43 7.32 1.05
CA ALA A 19 -0.97 7.78 -0.23
C ALA A 19 -2.41 7.31 -0.43
N GLN A 20 -2.69 6.07 -0.07
CA GLN A 20 -4.05 5.54 -0.20
C GLN A 20 -5.03 6.28 0.71
N ARG A 21 -4.63 6.52 1.95
CA ARG A 21 -5.47 7.26 2.90
C ARG A 21 -5.81 8.64 2.39
N GLU A 22 -4.81 9.35 1.83
CA GLU A 22 -5.03 10.70 1.31
C GLU A 22 -6.05 10.70 0.18
N LEU A 23 -5.95 9.75 -0.72
CA LEU A 23 -6.90 9.66 -1.82
C LEU A 23 -8.31 9.38 -1.31
N ILE A 24 -8.44 8.47 -0.35
CA ILE A 24 -9.74 8.10 0.18
C ILE A 24 -10.35 9.26 0.97
N PHE A 25 -9.55 9.93 1.80
CA PHE A 25 -10.07 11.07 2.58
C PHE A 25 -10.48 12.21 1.66
N THR A 26 -9.70 12.48 0.62
CA THR A 26 -10.07 13.52 -0.34
C THR A 26 -11.39 13.16 -1.04
N ALA A 27 -11.53 11.90 -1.43
CA ALA A 27 -12.77 11.44 -2.07
C ALA A 27 -13.96 11.53 -1.11
N ALA A 28 -13.73 11.22 0.16
CA ALA A 28 -14.80 11.24 1.16
C ALA A 28 -15.30 12.67 1.42
N ARG A 29 -14.39 13.65 1.33
CA ARG A 29 -14.77 15.04 1.54
C ARG A 29 -15.49 15.65 0.34
N ALA A 30 -15.32 15.06 -0.84
CA ALA A 30 -15.99 15.54 -2.04
C ALA A 30 -17.44 15.08 -2.03
N ALA A 31 -18.32 15.92 -2.58
CA ALA A 31 -19.75 15.60 -2.62
C ALA A 31 -20.10 14.65 -3.77
N MET A 32 -19.17 14.42 -4.69
CA MET A 32 -19.43 13.64 -5.90
C MET A 32 -18.63 12.35 -5.87
N MET A 33 -19.10 11.38 -6.68
CA MET A 33 -18.36 10.15 -6.87
C MET A 33 -16.99 10.46 -7.45
N PRO A 34 -15.91 9.84 -6.94
CA PRO A 34 -14.58 10.06 -7.49
C PRO A 34 -14.50 9.67 -8.96
N ALA A 35 -13.61 10.34 -9.68
CA ALA A 35 -13.37 10.00 -11.09
C ALA A 35 -12.80 8.57 -11.19
N ASP A 36 -12.99 7.97 -12.35
CA ASP A 36 -12.52 6.60 -12.61
C ASP A 36 -11.02 6.46 -12.37
N GLY A 37 -10.24 7.48 -12.74
CA GLY A 37 -8.80 7.45 -12.52
C GLY A 37 -8.43 7.41 -11.05
N THR A 38 -9.19 8.11 -10.22
CA THR A 38 -8.97 8.10 -8.77
C THR A 38 -9.29 6.73 -8.19
N LEU A 39 -10.42 6.15 -8.62
CA LEU A 39 -10.81 4.82 -8.16
C LEU A 39 -9.78 3.78 -8.56
N ARG A 40 -9.27 3.87 -9.78
CA ARG A 40 -8.24 2.95 -10.26
C ARG A 40 -6.95 3.08 -9.45
N ARG A 41 -6.56 4.31 -9.14
CA ARG A 41 -5.35 4.53 -8.35
C ARG A 41 -5.48 3.95 -6.96
N ILE A 42 -6.64 4.11 -6.31
CA ILE A 42 -6.87 3.52 -5.00
C ILE A 42 -6.76 2.00 -5.08
N SER A 43 -7.35 1.41 -6.11
CA SER A 43 -7.30 -0.02 -6.32
C SER A 43 -5.87 -0.52 -6.56
N ASP A 44 -5.11 0.21 -7.39
CA ASP A 44 -3.72 -0.14 -7.66
C ASP A 44 -2.88 -0.07 -6.40
N LEU A 45 -3.12 0.94 -5.56
CA LEU A 45 -2.41 1.05 -4.28
C LEU A 45 -2.76 -0.13 -3.38
N GLU A 46 -4.02 -0.53 -3.34
CA GLU A 46 -4.43 -1.66 -2.52
C GLU A 46 -3.71 -2.94 -2.94
N ASN A 47 -3.62 -3.18 -4.25
CA ASN A 47 -2.93 -4.35 -4.77
C ASN A 47 -1.44 -4.32 -4.44
N THR A 48 -0.82 -3.15 -4.57
CA THR A 48 0.60 -2.98 -4.26
C THR A 48 0.85 -3.17 -2.77
N ILE A 49 -0.02 -2.61 -1.93
CA ILE A 49 0.09 -2.78 -0.48
C ILE A 49 0.05 -4.26 -0.12
N ALA A 50 -0.88 -5.00 -0.70
CA ALA A 50 -1.00 -6.43 -0.42
C ALA A 50 0.27 -7.18 -0.83
N ALA A 51 0.86 -6.82 -1.97
CA ALA A 51 2.09 -7.46 -2.44
C ALA A 51 3.25 -7.17 -1.50
N VAL A 52 3.36 -5.93 -1.04
CA VAL A 52 4.45 -5.57 -0.11
C VAL A 52 4.26 -6.25 1.23
N GLU A 53 3.02 -6.31 1.71
CA GLU A 53 2.73 -7.00 2.97
C GLU A 53 3.10 -8.48 2.89
N ALA A 54 2.86 -9.11 1.75
CA ALA A 54 3.22 -10.50 1.55
C ALA A 54 4.73 -10.70 1.65
N LEU A 55 5.51 -9.80 1.03
CA LEU A 55 6.96 -9.87 1.09
C LEU A 55 7.48 -9.65 2.50
N ILE A 56 6.89 -8.71 3.22
CA ILE A 56 7.27 -8.47 4.62
C ILE A 56 7.01 -9.72 5.44
N HIS A 57 5.86 -10.34 5.23
CA HIS A 57 5.51 -11.56 5.95
C HIS A 57 6.52 -12.67 5.69
N GLU A 58 6.97 -12.82 4.45
CA GLU A 58 7.97 -13.84 4.11
C GLU A 58 9.30 -13.62 4.80
N GLN A 59 9.65 -12.37 5.06
CA GLN A 59 10.97 -12.05 5.60
C GLN A 59 11.01 -12.00 7.11
N ARG A 60 9.87 -12.17 7.76
CA ARG A 60 9.85 -12.12 9.23
C ARG A 60 10.40 -13.40 9.82
N PRO A 61 11.30 -13.28 10.81
CA PRO A 61 11.84 -14.47 11.48
C PRO A 61 10.72 -15.24 12.19
N GLY A 62 10.82 -16.56 12.21
CA GLY A 62 9.88 -17.41 12.92
C GLY A 62 8.56 -17.60 12.23
N LYS A 63 8.36 -16.98 11.12
CA LYS A 63 7.15 -17.16 10.36
C LYS A 63 7.06 -18.60 9.85
N GLY A 64 5.89 -19.18 9.92
CA GLY A 64 5.67 -20.52 9.42
C GLY A 64 6.22 -21.62 10.30
N ALA A 65 6.66 -21.27 11.45
CA ALA A 65 7.18 -22.25 12.39
C ALA A 65 6.08 -23.21 12.84
#